data_570a4fafc8ce7b4a8ca9c8c9d237e3e1
#
_entry.id   570a4fafc8ce7b4a8ca9c8c9d237e3e1
#
_cell.length_a   1.000
_cell.length_b   1.000
_cell.length_c   1.000
_cell.angle_alpha   90.00
_cell.angle_beta   90.00
_cell.angle_gamma   90.00
#
_symmetry.space_group_name_H-M   'P 1'
#
loop_
_entity.id
_entity.type
_entity.pdbx_description
1 polymer ?
#
loop_
_entity_poly.entity_id
_entity_poly.type
_entity_poly.pdbx_seq_one_letter_code
_entity_poly.pdbx_strand_id
1 'polypeptide(L)'
;MSVKALRIGRGWSVISVAVQGPYVWIALGAAIGGMARYGLSGVVGNWIGATFPWGTLVVNVTGCFIIGIINTLTGPDGKLLVPLNARLFFMVGICGGYTTFSSFSLETLNLVQNGEWFAASGYIIGSVVFCMIGVWLGHIAGLLINQ
;
A
#
# COMPACT_ATOMS: atom_id res chain seq x y z
N MET A 1 27.13 -39.53 35.37
CA MET A 1 26.37 -39.31 34.16
C MET A 1 26.19 -37.80 33.95
N SER A 2 26.99 -37.23 33.06
CA SER A 2 26.98 -35.78 32.79
C SER A 2 25.99 -35.43 31.70
N VAL A 3 24.97 -34.66 32.05
CA VAL A 3 23.98 -34.18 31.09
C VAL A 3 24.61 -33.02 30.31
N LYS A 4 24.96 -33.28 29.03
CA LYS A 4 25.38 -32.22 28.10
C LYS A 4 24.21 -31.25 27.90
N ALA A 5 24.35 -30.04 28.44
CA ALA A 5 23.44 -28.95 28.12
C ALA A 5 23.48 -28.69 26.60
N LEU A 6 22.37 -28.93 25.91
CA LEU A 6 22.20 -28.57 24.51
C LEU A 6 22.32 -27.04 24.35
N ARG A 7 23.35 -26.62 23.66
CA ARG A 7 23.61 -25.22 23.31
C ARG A 7 22.63 -24.78 22.20
N ILE A 8 21.42 -24.40 22.58
CA ILE A 8 20.39 -23.81 21.69
C ILE A 8 20.63 -22.30 21.58
N GLY A 9 21.83 -21.87 21.20
CA GLY A 9 22.17 -20.45 21.33
C GLY A 9 22.48 -19.68 20.05
N ARG A 10 22.72 -20.34 18.92
CA ARG A 10 23.16 -19.64 17.70
C ARG A 10 22.14 -19.59 16.56
N GLY A 11 21.19 -20.51 16.50
CA GLY A 11 20.17 -20.55 15.45
C GLY A 11 19.15 -19.40 15.58
N TRP A 12 18.74 -19.08 16.79
CA TRP A 12 17.74 -18.06 17.06
C TRP A 12 18.23 -16.63 16.79
N SER A 13 19.51 -16.33 17.04
CA SER A 13 20.08 -15.02 16.77
C SER A 13 20.17 -14.72 15.26
N VAL A 14 20.51 -15.72 14.44
CA VAL A 14 20.59 -15.57 12.98
C VAL A 14 19.21 -15.42 12.38
N ILE A 15 18.23 -16.19 12.86
CA ILE A 15 16.84 -16.08 12.41
C ILE A 15 16.25 -14.72 12.81
N SER A 16 16.50 -14.24 14.03
CA SER A 16 15.99 -12.94 14.48
C SER A 16 16.57 -11.77 13.68
N VAL A 17 17.85 -11.79 13.34
CA VAL A 17 18.48 -10.75 12.52
C VAL A 17 17.98 -10.80 11.07
N ALA A 18 17.81 -11.98 10.50
CA ALA A 18 17.28 -12.14 9.13
C ALA A 18 15.82 -11.72 9.02
N VAL A 19 15.02 -11.92 10.08
CA VAL A 19 13.59 -11.55 10.11
C VAL A 19 13.40 -10.07 10.44
N GLN A 20 14.25 -9.46 11.27
CA GLN A 20 14.10 -8.04 11.68
C GLN A 20 14.39 -7.06 10.53
N GLY A 21 15.32 -7.35 9.63
CA GLY A 21 15.72 -6.45 8.55
C GLY A 21 14.54 -6.00 7.65
N PRO A 22 13.76 -6.90 7.05
CA PRO A 22 12.61 -6.53 6.22
C PRO A 22 11.52 -5.77 6.97
N TYR A 23 11.21 -6.16 8.20
CA TYR A 23 10.13 -5.55 8.99
C TYR A 23 10.41 -4.09 9.36
N VAL A 24 11.66 -3.73 9.64
CA VAL A 24 12.04 -2.33 9.92
C VAL A 24 11.77 -1.46 8.70
N TRP A 25 12.16 -1.90 7.49
CA TRP A 25 11.91 -1.17 6.26
C TRP A 25 10.43 -1.03 5.96
N ILE A 26 9.66 -2.11 6.13
CA ILE A 26 8.20 -2.09 5.97
C ILE A 26 7.56 -1.12 6.97
N ALA A 27 7.97 -1.16 8.25
CA ALA A 27 7.41 -0.29 9.29
C ALA A 27 7.68 1.20 9.01
N LEU A 28 8.91 1.56 8.61
CA LEU A 28 9.26 2.93 8.23
C LEU A 28 8.46 3.39 7.01
N GLY A 29 8.35 2.56 5.99
CA GLY A 29 7.55 2.84 4.81
C GLY A 29 6.07 3.00 5.13
N ALA A 30 5.51 2.12 5.98
CA ALA A 30 4.11 2.16 6.38
C ALA A 30 3.77 3.43 7.20
N ALA A 31 4.69 3.88 8.06
CA ALA A 31 4.53 5.14 8.79
C ALA A 31 4.44 6.33 7.81
N ILE A 32 5.33 6.41 6.83
CA ILE A 32 5.33 7.45 5.79
C ILE A 32 4.04 7.37 4.97
N GLY A 33 3.69 6.17 4.47
CA GLY A 33 2.49 5.94 3.67
C GLY A 33 1.21 6.30 4.42
N GLY A 34 1.09 5.90 5.69
CA GLY A 34 -0.06 6.22 6.53
C GLY A 34 -0.22 7.72 6.79
N MET A 35 0.88 8.44 7.05
CA MET A 35 0.85 9.91 7.20
C MET A 35 0.45 10.60 5.88
N ALA A 36 1.02 10.17 4.76
CA ALA A 36 0.68 10.73 3.44
C ALA A 36 -0.80 10.50 3.09
N ARG A 37 -1.34 9.31 3.37
CA ARG A 37 -2.77 9.00 3.23
C ARG A 37 -3.62 9.95 4.03
N TYR A 38 -3.34 10.09 5.33
CA TYR A 38 -4.11 10.96 6.21
C TYR A 38 -4.10 12.42 5.71
N GLY A 39 -2.94 12.92 5.34
CA GLY A 39 -2.80 14.29 4.83
C GLY A 39 -3.55 14.51 3.52
N LEU A 40 -3.34 13.65 2.50
CA LEU A 40 -4.00 13.81 1.21
C LEU A 40 -5.52 13.60 1.31
N SER A 41 -5.96 12.60 2.05
CA SER A 41 -7.39 12.34 2.26
C SER A 41 -8.08 13.55 2.91
N GLY A 42 -7.43 14.18 3.90
CA GLY A 42 -7.92 15.40 4.54
C GLY A 42 -7.98 16.60 3.60
N VAL A 43 -6.92 16.82 2.80
CA VAL A 43 -6.91 17.91 1.81
C VAL A 43 -8.02 17.75 0.78
N VAL A 44 -8.18 16.54 0.22
CA VAL A 44 -9.23 16.26 -0.77
C VAL A 44 -10.63 16.43 -0.16
N GLY A 45 -10.85 15.94 1.06
CA GLY A 45 -12.12 16.09 1.76
C GLY A 45 -12.48 17.57 2.03
N ASN A 46 -11.49 18.39 2.37
CA ASN A 46 -11.69 19.83 2.59
C ASN A 46 -12.00 20.58 1.28
N TRP A 47 -11.48 20.15 0.14
CA TRP A 47 -11.68 20.84 -1.13
C TRP A 47 -12.97 20.42 -1.85
N ILE A 48 -13.30 19.14 -1.84
CA ILE A 48 -14.45 18.61 -2.62
C ILE A 48 -15.71 18.47 -1.74
N GLY A 49 -15.52 18.33 -0.42
CA GLY A 49 -16.59 18.10 0.55
C GLY A 49 -16.57 16.69 1.13
N ALA A 50 -17.29 16.52 2.24
CA ALA A 50 -17.26 15.31 3.05
C ALA A 50 -18.47 14.38 2.81
N THR A 51 -19.40 14.74 1.91
CA THR A 51 -20.62 13.93 1.65
C THR A 51 -20.33 12.60 0.95
N PHE A 52 -19.26 12.55 0.18
CA PHE A 52 -18.79 11.34 -0.51
C PHE A 52 -17.31 11.14 -0.19
N PRO A 53 -16.81 9.89 -0.03
CA PRO A 53 -15.44 9.61 0.42
C PRO A 53 -14.38 9.78 -0.70
N TRP A 54 -14.32 10.99 -1.28
CA TRP A 54 -13.36 11.35 -2.33
C TRP A 54 -11.91 11.16 -1.90
N GLY A 55 -11.60 11.45 -0.63
CA GLY A 55 -10.25 11.33 -0.09
C GLY A 55 -9.70 9.93 -0.21
N THR A 56 -10.45 8.93 0.25
CA THR A 56 -10.05 7.52 0.16
C THR A 56 -10.00 7.02 -1.28
N LEU A 57 -10.94 7.45 -2.13
CA LEU A 57 -10.92 7.11 -3.55
C LEU A 57 -9.64 7.60 -4.23
N VAL A 58 -9.30 8.89 -4.08
CA VAL A 58 -8.09 9.49 -4.67
C VAL A 58 -6.83 8.81 -4.15
N VAL A 59 -6.74 8.57 -2.85
CA VAL A 59 -5.62 7.88 -2.22
C VAL A 59 -5.43 6.47 -2.81
N ASN A 60 -6.50 5.69 -2.91
CA ASN A 60 -6.40 4.33 -3.42
C ASN A 60 -6.05 4.30 -4.93
N VAL A 61 -6.64 5.18 -5.74
CA VAL A 61 -6.35 5.25 -7.19
C VAL A 61 -4.89 5.69 -7.43
N THR A 62 -4.44 6.74 -6.74
CA THR A 62 -3.05 7.22 -6.87
C THR A 62 -2.04 6.21 -6.35
N GLY A 63 -2.35 5.50 -5.26
CA GLY A 63 -1.52 4.42 -4.74
C GLY A 63 -1.42 3.23 -5.71
N CYS A 64 -2.53 2.87 -6.36
CA CYS A 64 -2.55 1.85 -7.41
C CYS A 64 -1.71 2.26 -8.63
N PHE A 65 -1.77 3.51 -9.03
CA PHE A 65 -0.92 4.05 -10.10
C PHE A 65 0.57 3.96 -9.75
N ILE A 66 0.94 4.42 -8.56
CA ILE A 66 2.33 4.43 -8.08
C ILE A 66 2.88 3.00 -7.96
N ILE A 67 2.12 2.07 -7.39
CA ILE A 67 2.59 0.68 -7.24
C ILE A 67 2.76 0.00 -8.61
N GLY A 68 1.93 0.35 -9.61
CA GLY A 68 2.07 -0.12 -10.99
C GLY A 68 3.40 0.30 -11.61
N ILE A 69 3.79 1.57 -11.44
CA ILE A 69 5.09 2.09 -11.89
C ILE A 69 6.23 1.35 -11.18
N ILE A 70 6.23 1.31 -9.85
CA ILE A 70 7.32 0.73 -9.06
C ILE A 70 7.48 -0.75 -9.40
N ASN A 71 6.38 -1.50 -9.49
CA ASN A 71 6.44 -2.92 -9.84
C ASN A 71 7.07 -3.16 -11.21
N THR A 72 6.74 -2.32 -12.19
CA THR A 72 7.29 -2.45 -13.55
C THR A 72 8.78 -2.11 -13.60
N LEU A 73 9.19 -1.03 -12.94
CA LEU A 73 10.58 -0.59 -12.94
C LEU A 73 11.53 -1.50 -12.14
N THR A 74 11.00 -2.18 -11.10
CA THR A 74 11.79 -3.00 -10.18
C THR A 74 11.54 -4.51 -10.34
N GLY A 75 10.74 -4.90 -11.32
CA GLY A 75 10.48 -6.30 -11.69
C GLY A 75 11.68 -6.98 -12.35
N PRO A 76 11.55 -8.26 -12.72
CA PRO A 76 12.64 -9.01 -13.37
C PRO A 76 13.15 -8.36 -14.65
N ASP A 77 12.26 -7.73 -15.43
CA ASP A 77 12.57 -7.06 -16.70
C ASP A 77 12.72 -5.53 -16.53
N GLY A 78 12.76 -5.05 -15.27
CA GLY A 78 12.84 -3.63 -14.95
C GLY A 78 14.26 -3.09 -15.00
N LYS A 79 14.43 -1.84 -15.43
CA LYS A 79 15.76 -1.15 -15.47
C LYS A 79 16.37 -0.93 -14.07
N LEU A 80 15.55 -0.89 -13.03
CA LEU A 80 16.02 -0.58 -11.69
C LEU A 80 16.30 -1.86 -10.89
N LEU A 81 17.57 -2.20 -10.79
CA LEU A 81 18.03 -3.28 -9.90
C LEU A 81 18.07 -2.75 -8.46
N VAL A 82 16.98 -2.94 -7.73
CA VAL A 82 16.87 -2.51 -6.34
C VAL A 82 16.99 -3.69 -5.36
N PRO A 83 17.64 -3.50 -4.21
CA PRO A 83 17.68 -4.51 -3.16
C PRO A 83 16.26 -4.86 -2.68
N LEU A 84 16.07 -6.11 -2.22
CA LEU A 84 14.78 -6.59 -1.71
C LEU A 84 14.20 -5.65 -0.64
N ASN A 85 15.03 -5.18 0.29
CA ASN A 85 14.59 -4.28 1.36
C ASN A 85 14.05 -2.94 0.84
N ALA A 86 14.65 -2.38 -0.21
CA ALA A 86 14.15 -1.16 -0.85
C ALA A 86 12.80 -1.44 -1.53
N ARG A 87 12.65 -2.56 -2.24
CA ARG A 87 11.38 -2.94 -2.85
C ARG A 87 10.27 -3.13 -1.80
N LEU A 88 10.58 -3.78 -0.68
CA LEU A 88 9.66 -3.95 0.44
C LEU A 88 9.28 -2.61 1.09
N PHE A 89 10.24 -1.70 1.27
CA PHE A 89 10.00 -0.36 1.79
C PHE A 89 9.00 0.41 0.93
N PHE A 90 9.19 0.44 -0.39
CA PHE A 90 8.31 1.19 -1.29
C PHE A 90 6.96 0.50 -1.51
N MET A 91 6.94 -0.78 -1.86
CA MET A 91 5.70 -1.46 -2.27
C MET A 91 4.84 -1.85 -1.06
N VAL A 92 5.42 -2.58 -0.10
CA VAL A 92 4.68 -3.08 1.07
C VAL A 92 4.55 -1.98 2.13
N GLY A 93 5.63 -1.24 2.38
CA GLY A 93 5.65 -0.13 3.34
C GLY A 93 4.84 1.06 2.82
N ILE A 94 5.40 1.85 1.91
CA ILE A 94 4.78 3.12 1.48
C ILE A 94 3.43 2.87 0.81
N CYS A 95 3.37 2.11 -0.29
CA CYS A 95 2.11 1.91 -1.00
C CYS A 95 1.08 1.15 -0.16
N GLY A 96 1.50 0.12 0.59
CA GLY A 96 0.61 -0.63 1.48
C GLY A 96 0.09 0.19 2.66
N GLY A 97 0.91 1.09 3.24
CA GLY A 97 0.48 2.03 4.27
C GLY A 97 -0.37 3.18 3.74
N TYR A 98 -0.12 3.61 2.51
CA TYR A 98 -0.83 4.70 1.85
C TYR A 98 -2.23 4.29 1.41
N THR A 99 -2.41 3.13 0.74
CA THR A 99 -3.72 2.63 0.32
C THR A 99 -4.48 1.98 1.49
N THR A 100 -5.81 1.93 1.40
CA THR A 100 -6.62 1.36 2.48
C THR A 100 -7.93 0.75 1.99
N PHE A 101 -8.10 -0.55 2.22
CA PHE A 101 -9.36 -1.23 2.00
C PHE A 101 -10.28 -1.13 3.21
N SER A 102 -9.74 -1.01 4.42
CA SER A 102 -10.54 -0.90 5.65
C SER A 102 -11.31 0.43 5.72
N SER A 103 -10.70 1.57 5.37
CA SER A 103 -11.41 2.84 5.30
C SER A 103 -12.49 2.80 4.22
N PHE A 104 -12.18 2.30 3.02
CA PHE A 104 -13.15 2.10 1.95
C PHE A 104 -14.36 1.28 2.41
N SER A 105 -14.13 0.17 3.12
CA SER A 105 -15.22 -0.69 3.61
C SER A 105 -16.09 0.01 4.67
N LEU A 106 -15.46 0.74 5.60
CA LEU A 106 -16.17 1.48 6.64
C LEU A 106 -17.00 2.62 6.06
N GLU A 107 -16.43 3.40 5.13
CA GLU A 107 -17.11 4.49 4.45
C GLU A 107 -18.30 3.98 3.62
N THR A 108 -18.14 2.84 2.93
CA THR A 108 -19.23 2.17 2.22
C THR A 108 -20.35 1.78 3.18
N LEU A 109 -20.02 1.17 4.32
CA LEU A 109 -21.00 0.81 5.34
C LEU A 109 -21.76 2.04 5.86
N ASN A 110 -21.05 3.14 6.10
CA ASN A 110 -21.67 4.39 6.56
C ASN A 110 -22.67 4.95 5.53
N LEU A 111 -22.32 4.94 4.23
CA LEU A 111 -23.24 5.33 3.16
C LEU A 111 -24.51 4.46 3.15
N VAL A 112 -24.36 3.14 3.31
CA VAL A 112 -25.50 2.20 3.39
C VAL A 112 -26.36 2.48 4.60
N GLN A 113 -25.77 2.70 5.78
CA GLN A 113 -26.50 2.99 7.02
C GLN A 113 -27.26 4.33 6.96
N ASN A 114 -26.74 5.29 6.20
CA ASN A 114 -27.41 6.57 5.93
C ASN A 114 -28.50 6.47 4.86
N GLY A 115 -28.73 5.29 4.26
CA GLY A 115 -29.71 5.09 3.18
C GLY A 115 -29.22 5.52 1.80
N GLU A 116 -27.96 5.89 1.66
CA GLU A 116 -27.35 6.38 0.43
C GLU A 116 -26.88 5.22 -0.50
N TRP A 117 -27.78 4.33 -0.86
CA TRP A 117 -27.49 3.10 -1.60
C TRP A 117 -26.85 3.33 -2.97
N PHE A 118 -27.28 4.39 -3.69
CA PHE A 118 -26.68 4.73 -4.99
C PHE A 118 -25.24 5.22 -4.83
N ALA A 119 -24.97 6.04 -3.84
CA ALA A 119 -23.62 6.50 -3.55
C ALA A 119 -22.72 5.35 -3.11
N ALA A 120 -23.21 4.45 -2.24
CA ALA A 120 -22.48 3.26 -1.80
C ALA A 120 -22.13 2.33 -2.98
N SER A 121 -23.10 2.05 -3.86
CA SER A 121 -22.88 1.22 -5.06
C SER A 121 -21.91 1.86 -6.03
N GLY A 122 -22.06 3.15 -6.30
CA GLY A 122 -21.14 3.93 -7.14
C GLY A 122 -19.73 3.98 -6.56
N TYR A 123 -19.61 4.10 -5.24
CA TYR A 123 -18.31 4.09 -4.55
C TYR A 123 -17.61 2.73 -4.67
N ILE A 124 -18.34 1.62 -4.49
CA ILE A 124 -17.78 0.26 -4.65
C ILE A 124 -17.28 0.06 -6.07
N ILE A 125 -18.16 0.26 -7.06
CA ILE A 125 -17.84 0.00 -8.46
C ILE A 125 -16.74 0.95 -8.94
N GLY A 126 -16.88 2.26 -8.65
CA GLY A 126 -15.92 3.27 -9.04
C GLY A 126 -14.54 3.03 -8.43
N SER A 127 -14.46 2.70 -7.14
CA SER A 127 -13.18 2.40 -6.48
C SER A 127 -12.46 1.24 -7.15
N VAL A 128 -13.14 0.13 -7.40
CA VAL A 128 -12.53 -1.04 -8.06
C VAL A 128 -12.08 -0.70 -9.47
N VAL A 129 -12.96 -0.10 -10.28
CA VAL A 129 -12.67 0.22 -11.68
C VAL A 129 -11.51 1.22 -11.79
N PHE A 130 -11.56 2.32 -11.04
CA PHE A 130 -10.51 3.34 -11.12
C PHE A 130 -9.18 2.86 -10.54
N CYS A 131 -9.16 2.03 -9.50
CA CYS A 131 -7.94 1.42 -9.00
C CYS A 131 -7.32 0.46 -10.04
N MET A 132 -8.12 -0.35 -10.73
CA MET A 132 -7.64 -1.23 -11.80
C MET A 132 -7.10 -0.44 -13.00
N ILE A 133 -7.78 0.63 -13.40
CA ILE A 133 -7.27 1.55 -14.42
C ILE A 133 -5.99 2.22 -13.93
N GLY A 134 -5.94 2.66 -12.69
CA GLY A 134 -4.77 3.30 -12.08
C GLY A 134 -3.54 2.40 -12.14
N VAL A 135 -3.62 1.15 -11.68
CA VAL A 135 -2.48 0.23 -11.70
C VAL A 135 -2.05 -0.10 -13.13
N TRP A 136 -2.99 -0.25 -14.05
CA TRP A 136 -2.69 -0.50 -15.46
C TRP A 136 -1.96 0.69 -16.11
N LEU A 137 -2.45 1.92 -15.91
CA LEU A 137 -1.79 3.14 -16.39
C LEU A 137 -0.41 3.31 -15.75
N GLY A 138 -0.25 2.99 -14.47
CA GLY A 138 1.05 2.97 -13.80
C GLY A 138 2.01 1.97 -14.43
N HIS A 139 1.53 0.79 -14.78
CA HIS A 139 2.31 -0.20 -15.52
C HIS A 139 2.77 0.34 -16.88
N ILE A 140 1.87 0.91 -17.67
CA ILE A 140 2.21 1.52 -18.97
C ILE A 140 3.25 2.64 -18.79
N ALA A 141 3.05 3.54 -17.82
CA ALA A 141 4.02 4.59 -17.52
C ALA A 141 5.39 4.00 -17.14
N GLY A 142 5.41 2.94 -16.35
CA GLY A 142 6.63 2.20 -16.02
C GLY A 142 7.33 1.60 -17.25
N LEU A 143 6.58 1.05 -18.20
CA LEU A 143 7.14 0.53 -19.47
C LEU A 143 7.75 1.65 -20.32
N LEU A 144 7.11 2.82 -20.41
CA LEU A 144 7.61 3.97 -21.14
C LEU A 144 8.91 4.51 -20.52
N ILE A 145 9.02 4.53 -19.20
CA ILE A 145 10.27 4.90 -18.50
C ILE A 145 11.35 3.84 -18.70
N ASN A 146 10.96 2.60 -18.91
CA ASN A 146 11.84 1.45 -19.05
C ASN A 146 12.44 1.31 -20.47
N GLN A 147 11.98 2.09 -21.45
CA GLN A 147 12.56 2.20 -22.79
C GLN A 147 13.86 3.02 -22.77
#